data_894a95b72751301638555824d7975270
#
_entry.id   894a95b72751301638555824d7975270
#
_cell.length_a   1.000
_cell.length_b   1.000
_cell.length_c   1.000
_cell.angle_alpha   90.00
_cell.angle_beta   90.00
_cell.angle_gamma   90.00
#
_symmetry.space_group_name_H-M   'P 1'
#
loop_
_entity.id
_entity.type
_entity.pdbx_description
1 polymer ?
#
loop_
_entity_poly.entity_id
_entity_poly.type
_entity_poly.pdbx_seq_one_letter_code
_entity_poly.pdbx_strand_id
1 'polypeptide(L)'
;MKGRKYTMKTGFNWKRKLLSLLLLFCLLTGLAGSGTMAHAYNVPDNMKWWADDKFGMFIHFGSYSYFGHGEWAMQTEGISKETYQKTISAKFDPEKFDAQEIVSYAKKAGMKYLVFTAKHHEGLAMWDTKVASFTDTTGQKIYSLQQYTPFGKTNRDIIMELKNACQQAGIHFGLYYSIIDWNHSSQTVEGDFTKLASWEARTAYIADMKAQLKELVDTYDPEIMWFDGDWTYKKDNPTLKKWWTKQDGQDLYQYMKSLKSDIIVNERVCRSFGLGDFECPEQSIPEKALSRPWETCQTMNNAWGYKKDCEKSYYNVRYMIQDLVEVASKDGNYLLNIGPKGDGTMTAGSRKILKGIGNWMNRYGDSIYGTSGTPFAKKPSWGRYTRKDNVIYAHVMKWPKDQKLVTKKYAGKKVKKVYLLQNGKKLKYNATGKKVIIKMPEKKPDKADTVIAVQYQ
;
A
#
# COMPACT_ATOMS: atom_id res chain seq x y z
N MET A 1 -35.57 62.11 33.42
CA MET A 1 -36.80 61.38 33.67
C MET A 1 -36.61 59.91 33.52
N LYS A 2 -36.89 59.25 34.63
CA LYS A 2 -37.14 57.84 34.92
C LYS A 2 -36.82 56.78 33.88
N GLY A 3 -35.83 55.94 34.26
CA GLY A 3 -35.50 54.67 33.66
C GLY A 3 -36.50 53.55 33.99
N ARG A 4 -36.56 52.54 33.14
CA ARG A 4 -37.13 51.21 33.44
C ARG A 4 -36.07 50.14 33.25
N LYS A 5 -35.73 49.44 34.33
CA LYS A 5 -34.93 48.20 34.34
C LYS A 5 -35.83 47.04 33.94
N TYR A 6 -35.42 46.24 32.96
CA TYR A 6 -35.96 44.89 32.73
C TYR A 6 -34.97 43.84 33.23
N THR A 7 -35.40 43.11 34.25
CA THR A 7 -34.71 41.91 34.75
C THR A 7 -35.22 40.70 33.96
N MET A 8 -34.34 40.05 33.18
CA MET A 8 -34.60 38.72 32.65
C MET A 8 -34.12 37.63 33.65
N LYS A 9 -35.11 36.84 34.13
CA LYS A 9 -34.83 35.59 34.87
C LYS A 9 -34.52 34.49 33.84
N THR A 10 -33.29 34.00 33.78
CA THR A 10 -32.95 32.79 33.06
C THR A 10 -32.98 31.61 34.05
N GLY A 11 -34.10 30.89 34.00
CA GLY A 11 -34.19 29.57 34.66
C GLY A 11 -33.43 28.52 33.86
N PHE A 12 -32.28 28.16 34.30
CA PHE A 12 -31.42 27.14 33.68
C PHE A 12 -31.82 25.76 34.22
N ASN A 13 -32.43 24.94 33.37
CA ASN A 13 -33.02 23.65 33.76
C ASN A 13 -31.97 22.54 33.77
N TRP A 14 -31.31 22.29 34.90
CA TRP A 14 -30.24 21.32 35.15
C TRP A 14 -30.68 19.86 34.91
N LYS A 15 -31.94 19.54 34.97
CA LYS A 15 -32.46 18.16 34.81
C LYS A 15 -32.34 17.61 33.39
N ARG A 16 -32.31 18.45 32.34
CA ARG A 16 -32.14 17.99 30.95
C ARG A 16 -30.71 17.66 30.58
N LYS A 17 -29.71 18.24 31.21
CA LYS A 17 -28.27 17.90 30.96
C LYS A 17 -27.84 16.60 31.62
N LEU A 18 -28.42 16.22 32.76
CA LEU A 18 -28.11 14.93 33.38
C LEU A 18 -28.69 13.73 32.59
N LEU A 19 -29.83 13.88 31.93
CA LEU A 19 -30.40 12.80 31.10
C LEU A 19 -29.59 12.57 29.82
N SER A 20 -29.02 13.62 29.22
CA SER A 20 -28.19 13.50 28.01
C SER A 20 -26.81 12.91 28.29
N LEU A 21 -26.24 13.13 29.46
CA LEU A 21 -24.97 12.54 29.89
C LEU A 21 -25.13 11.06 30.31
N LEU A 22 -26.28 10.67 30.88
CA LEU A 22 -26.58 9.27 31.21
C LEU A 22 -26.86 8.41 29.97
N LEU A 23 -27.49 8.98 28.92
CA LEU A 23 -27.68 8.27 27.64
C LEU A 23 -26.38 8.12 26.84
N LEU A 24 -25.41 9.04 26.94
CA LEU A 24 -24.09 8.89 26.33
C LEU A 24 -23.19 7.88 27.07
N PHE A 25 -23.40 7.71 28.41
CA PHE A 25 -22.65 6.72 29.20
C PHE A 25 -23.20 5.30 29.07
N CYS A 26 -24.50 5.12 28.79
CA CYS A 26 -25.11 3.81 28.53
C CYS A 26 -24.82 3.26 27.13
N LEU A 27 -24.42 4.12 26.17
CA LEU A 27 -23.95 3.66 24.83
C LEU A 27 -22.47 3.20 24.82
N LEU A 28 -21.74 3.43 25.91
CA LEU A 28 -20.33 3.02 26.04
C LEU A 28 -20.11 1.75 26.87
N THR A 29 -21.18 1.15 27.45
CA THR A 29 -21.04 -0.07 28.29
C THR A 29 -21.76 -1.30 27.74
N GLY A 30 -22.31 -1.25 26.53
CA GLY A 30 -23.14 -2.30 25.95
C GLY A 30 -22.52 -3.07 24.79
N LEU A 31 -21.21 -3.38 24.80
CA LEU A 31 -20.59 -4.31 23.86
C LEU A 31 -19.42 -5.06 24.49
N ALA A 32 -19.73 -5.87 25.52
CA ALA A 32 -18.90 -6.96 25.97
C ALA A 32 -19.52 -8.27 25.42
N GLY A 33 -19.29 -8.52 24.11
CA GLY A 33 -19.76 -9.75 23.49
C GLY A 33 -18.91 -10.07 22.27
N SER A 34 -18.20 -11.20 22.31
CA SER A 34 -17.42 -11.86 21.26
C SER A 34 -16.25 -11.04 20.71
N GLY A 35 -15.04 -11.49 21.05
CA GLY A 35 -13.75 -10.85 20.70
C GLY A 35 -13.47 -10.79 19.22
N THR A 36 -14.06 -9.83 18.53
CA THR A 36 -13.55 -9.34 17.25
C THR A 36 -12.43 -8.37 17.55
N MET A 37 -11.29 -8.58 16.93
CA MET A 37 -10.13 -7.70 17.06
C MET A 37 -10.48 -6.32 16.57
N ALA A 38 -10.33 -5.32 17.42
CA ALA A 38 -10.50 -3.95 16.99
C ALA A 38 -9.19 -3.47 16.36
N HIS A 39 -9.18 -3.26 15.07
CA HIS A 39 -8.19 -2.43 14.39
C HIS A 39 -8.19 -1.01 15.00
N ALA A 40 -7.13 -0.24 14.71
CA ALA A 40 -7.07 1.16 15.13
C ALA A 40 -8.15 2.03 14.46
N TYR A 41 -8.81 1.49 13.45
CA TYR A 41 -9.87 2.10 12.62
C TYR A 41 -10.97 1.07 12.31
N ASN A 42 -12.11 1.56 11.82
CA ASN A 42 -13.16 0.68 11.31
C ASN A 42 -12.77 0.12 9.94
N VAL A 43 -12.77 -1.20 9.78
CA VAL A 43 -12.48 -1.89 8.51
C VAL A 43 -13.80 -2.26 7.84
N PRO A 44 -14.11 -1.73 6.65
CA PRO A 44 -15.25 -2.18 5.86
C PRO A 44 -15.17 -3.68 5.54
N ASP A 45 -16.32 -4.33 5.36
CA ASP A 45 -16.38 -5.78 5.15
C ASP A 45 -15.58 -6.25 3.93
N ASN A 46 -15.65 -5.52 2.83
CA ASN A 46 -14.88 -5.80 1.60
C ASN A 46 -13.36 -5.64 1.76
N MET A 47 -12.90 -4.97 2.83
CA MET A 47 -11.48 -4.73 3.10
C MET A 47 -10.91 -5.62 4.21
N LYS A 48 -11.71 -6.47 4.84
CA LYS A 48 -11.22 -7.31 5.96
C LYS A 48 -10.04 -8.16 5.56
N TRP A 49 -10.13 -8.82 4.40
CA TRP A 49 -9.03 -9.62 3.87
C TRP A 49 -7.75 -8.80 3.71
N TRP A 50 -7.85 -7.58 3.13
CA TRP A 50 -6.71 -6.71 2.90
C TRP A 50 -6.08 -6.23 4.23
N ALA A 51 -6.92 -5.86 5.21
CA ALA A 51 -6.45 -5.44 6.53
C ALA A 51 -5.77 -6.56 7.31
N ASP A 52 -6.20 -7.82 7.11
CA ASP A 52 -5.61 -9.01 7.76
C ASP A 52 -4.34 -9.48 7.06
N ASP A 53 -4.23 -9.31 5.76
CA ASP A 53 -3.12 -9.80 4.92
C ASP A 53 -1.82 -9.02 5.13
N LYS A 54 -1.88 -7.73 5.45
CA LYS A 54 -0.78 -6.87 5.90
C LYS A 54 0.40 -6.69 4.95
N PHE A 55 0.66 -7.61 4.01
CA PHE A 55 1.89 -7.62 3.23
C PHE A 55 1.63 -7.97 1.76
N GLY A 56 1.97 -7.05 0.85
CA GLY A 56 1.78 -7.18 -0.59
C GLY A 56 3.05 -6.91 -1.40
N MET A 57 3.02 -7.31 -2.69
CA MET A 57 4.03 -7.00 -3.69
C MET A 57 3.55 -5.88 -4.60
N PHE A 58 4.38 -4.86 -4.79
CA PHE A 58 4.22 -3.89 -5.86
C PHE A 58 5.15 -4.27 -7.02
N ILE A 59 4.72 -4.10 -8.26
CA ILE A 59 5.56 -4.33 -9.45
C ILE A 59 5.49 -3.08 -10.31
N HIS A 60 6.62 -2.35 -10.38
CA HIS A 60 6.79 -1.28 -11.35
C HIS A 60 7.49 -1.82 -12.59
N PHE A 61 6.73 -1.97 -13.67
CA PHE A 61 7.22 -2.55 -14.92
C PHE A 61 6.57 -1.87 -16.13
N GLY A 62 7.40 -1.42 -17.06
CA GLY A 62 7.01 -0.69 -18.26
C GLY A 62 8.23 -0.47 -19.16
N SER A 63 8.09 0.35 -20.21
CA SER A 63 9.19 0.63 -21.15
C SER A 63 10.41 1.26 -20.50
N TYR A 64 10.25 1.99 -19.40
CA TYR A 64 11.33 2.50 -18.57
C TYR A 64 12.27 1.41 -18.01
N SER A 65 11.77 0.17 -17.87
CA SER A 65 12.60 -0.97 -17.44
C SER A 65 13.64 -1.35 -18.50
N TYR A 66 13.30 -1.22 -19.79
CA TYR A 66 14.25 -1.40 -20.88
C TYR A 66 15.32 -0.29 -20.88
N PHE A 67 14.91 0.95 -20.69
CA PHE A 67 15.85 2.06 -20.58
C PHE A 67 16.81 1.89 -19.39
N GLY A 68 16.28 1.45 -18.26
CA GLY A 68 17.07 1.12 -17.08
C GLY A 68 17.61 2.32 -16.33
N HIS A 69 16.94 3.47 -16.44
CA HIS A 69 17.25 4.73 -15.74
C HIS A 69 16.18 5.09 -14.68
N GLY A 70 15.18 4.22 -14.49
CA GLY A 70 14.06 4.42 -13.58
C GLY A 70 12.82 4.96 -14.30
N GLU A 71 11.70 4.91 -13.62
CA GLU A 71 10.36 5.21 -14.15
C GLU A 71 10.12 6.69 -14.46
N TRP A 72 10.92 7.59 -13.87
CA TRP A 72 10.86 9.04 -14.10
C TRP A 72 11.83 9.55 -15.15
N ALA A 73 12.63 8.69 -15.77
CA ALA A 73 13.72 9.08 -16.67
C ALA A 73 13.25 9.98 -17.83
N MET A 74 12.07 9.73 -18.39
CA MET A 74 11.50 10.57 -19.44
C MET A 74 11.44 12.05 -19.01
N GLN A 75 11.04 12.33 -17.77
CA GLN A 75 10.92 13.68 -17.23
C GLN A 75 12.24 14.22 -16.71
N THR A 76 12.97 13.43 -15.94
CA THR A 76 14.20 13.91 -15.27
C THR A 76 15.35 14.14 -16.23
N GLU A 77 15.34 13.48 -17.38
CA GLU A 77 16.34 13.62 -18.45
C GLU A 77 15.84 14.48 -19.62
N GLY A 78 14.61 15.03 -19.54
CA GLY A 78 14.04 15.91 -20.56
C GLY A 78 13.85 15.25 -21.92
N ILE A 79 13.53 13.93 -21.94
CA ILE A 79 13.37 13.16 -23.17
C ILE A 79 11.98 13.48 -23.76
N SER A 80 11.95 13.95 -25.02
CA SER A 80 10.69 14.21 -25.71
C SER A 80 9.85 12.91 -25.87
N LYS A 81 8.53 13.04 -25.93
CA LYS A 81 7.61 11.90 -26.17
C LYS A 81 8.02 11.11 -27.40
N GLU A 82 8.27 11.78 -28.48
CA GLU A 82 8.65 11.17 -29.76
C GLU A 82 9.96 10.39 -29.64
N THR A 83 10.98 10.98 -29.01
CA THR A 83 12.26 10.30 -28.79
C THR A 83 12.09 9.10 -27.88
N TYR A 84 11.34 9.25 -26.78
CA TYR A 84 11.09 8.17 -25.84
C TYR A 84 10.39 6.98 -26.52
N GLN A 85 9.35 7.24 -27.28
CA GLN A 85 8.64 6.21 -28.02
C GLN A 85 9.53 5.48 -29.03
N LYS A 86 10.24 6.24 -29.91
CA LYS A 86 11.06 5.65 -30.97
C LYS A 86 12.30 4.92 -30.46
N THR A 87 12.92 5.39 -29.39
CA THR A 87 14.24 4.87 -28.96
C THR A 87 14.14 3.93 -27.76
N ILE A 88 13.11 4.02 -26.97
CA ILE A 88 12.90 3.22 -25.75
C ILE A 88 11.72 2.27 -25.89
N SER A 89 10.50 2.79 -26.03
CA SER A 89 9.31 1.93 -26.03
C SER A 89 9.26 0.99 -27.24
N ALA A 90 9.67 1.45 -28.42
CA ALA A 90 9.73 0.62 -29.63
C ALA A 90 10.75 -0.54 -29.55
N LYS A 91 11.60 -0.55 -28.53
CA LYS A 91 12.59 -1.62 -28.27
C LYS A 91 12.29 -2.44 -27.03
N PHE A 92 11.20 -2.11 -26.34
CA PHE A 92 10.81 -2.82 -25.12
C PHE A 92 10.21 -4.19 -25.49
N ASP A 93 10.93 -5.25 -25.15
CA ASP A 93 10.58 -6.63 -25.49
C ASP A 93 10.82 -7.56 -24.30
N PRO A 94 9.84 -7.65 -23.38
CA PRO A 94 9.97 -8.44 -22.16
C PRO A 94 9.67 -9.93 -22.37
N GLU A 95 10.30 -10.58 -23.33
CA GLU A 95 10.08 -11.99 -23.68
C GLU A 95 10.29 -12.96 -22.51
N LYS A 96 11.19 -12.62 -21.58
CA LYS A 96 11.52 -13.45 -20.42
C LYS A 96 10.66 -13.15 -19.19
N PHE A 97 9.61 -12.34 -19.34
CA PHE A 97 8.68 -12.12 -18.25
C PHE A 97 8.02 -13.43 -17.83
N ASP A 98 8.18 -13.79 -16.57
CA ASP A 98 7.66 -15.02 -15.98
C ASP A 98 6.78 -14.71 -14.76
N ALA A 99 5.46 -14.68 -15.00
CA ALA A 99 4.47 -14.42 -13.98
C ALA A 99 4.48 -15.47 -12.87
N GLN A 100 4.73 -16.75 -13.22
CA GLN A 100 4.79 -17.85 -12.25
C GLN A 100 5.99 -17.70 -11.31
N GLU A 101 7.17 -17.32 -11.86
CA GLU A 101 8.36 -17.04 -11.04
C GLU A 101 8.07 -15.90 -10.06
N ILE A 102 7.57 -14.75 -10.55
CA ILE A 102 7.30 -13.57 -9.74
C ILE A 102 6.34 -13.91 -8.60
N VAL A 103 5.19 -14.52 -8.93
CA VAL A 103 4.17 -14.88 -7.94
C VAL A 103 4.66 -15.96 -6.97
N SER A 104 5.50 -16.91 -7.42
CA SER A 104 6.16 -17.87 -6.53
C SER A 104 7.07 -17.18 -5.50
N TYR A 105 7.82 -16.16 -5.90
CA TYR A 105 8.61 -15.34 -4.96
C TYR A 105 7.74 -14.55 -3.99
N ALA A 106 6.64 -13.95 -4.48
CA ALA A 106 5.67 -13.26 -3.62
C ALA A 106 5.10 -14.20 -2.55
N LYS A 107 4.59 -15.36 -2.97
CA LYS A 107 4.06 -16.39 -2.07
C LYS A 107 5.08 -16.86 -1.04
N LYS A 108 6.31 -17.19 -1.51
CA LYS A 108 7.40 -17.62 -0.63
C LYS A 108 7.85 -16.53 0.34
N ALA A 109 7.77 -15.27 -0.06
CA ALA A 109 8.03 -14.12 0.84
C ALA A 109 6.94 -13.92 1.89
N GLY A 110 5.77 -14.56 1.73
CA GLY A 110 4.62 -14.41 2.60
C GLY A 110 3.70 -13.26 2.19
N MET A 111 3.81 -12.75 0.97
CA MET A 111 2.91 -11.74 0.43
C MET A 111 1.56 -12.35 0.10
N LYS A 112 0.49 -11.60 0.31
CA LYS A 112 -0.89 -12.05 0.19
C LYS A 112 -1.65 -11.36 -0.94
N TYR A 113 -1.15 -10.23 -1.42
CA TYR A 113 -1.69 -9.52 -2.57
C TYR A 113 -0.57 -8.94 -3.42
N LEU A 114 -0.90 -8.58 -4.66
CA LEU A 114 0.02 -8.06 -5.65
C LEU A 114 -0.65 -6.92 -6.39
N VAL A 115 0.07 -5.83 -6.64
CA VAL A 115 -0.36 -4.70 -7.47
C VAL A 115 0.64 -4.51 -8.61
N PHE A 116 0.15 -4.50 -9.86
CA PHE A 116 0.97 -4.37 -11.06
C PHE A 116 0.68 -3.07 -11.80
N THR A 117 1.71 -2.38 -12.31
CA THR A 117 1.55 -1.17 -13.12
C THR A 117 0.96 -1.49 -14.50
N ALA A 118 -0.37 -1.36 -14.64
CA ALA A 118 -1.02 -1.52 -15.94
C ALA A 118 -0.70 -0.36 -16.89
N LYS A 119 -0.62 0.88 -16.38
CA LYS A 119 -0.12 2.06 -17.10
C LYS A 119 0.54 3.00 -16.11
N HIS A 120 1.82 3.29 -16.29
CA HIS A 120 2.56 4.30 -15.52
C HIS A 120 2.50 5.66 -16.22
N HIS A 121 3.16 6.67 -15.71
CA HIS A 121 3.09 8.07 -16.20
C HIS A 121 3.55 8.23 -17.64
N GLU A 122 4.46 7.37 -18.14
CA GLU A 122 4.94 7.44 -19.53
C GLU A 122 3.89 7.01 -20.56
N GLY A 123 2.76 6.48 -20.10
CA GLY A 123 1.57 6.25 -20.90
C GLY A 123 1.49 4.94 -21.67
N LEU A 124 2.54 4.08 -21.66
CA LEU A 124 2.47 2.77 -22.32
C LEU A 124 1.46 1.87 -21.60
N ALA A 125 0.37 1.51 -22.28
CA ALA A 125 -0.59 0.54 -21.76
C ALA A 125 0.02 -0.87 -21.81
N MET A 126 0.09 -1.56 -20.65
CA MET A 126 0.65 -2.91 -20.55
C MET A 126 -0.35 -4.01 -20.95
N TRP A 127 -1.50 -3.64 -21.52
CA TRP A 127 -2.54 -4.49 -22.10
C TRP A 127 -2.92 -3.98 -23.49
N ASP A 128 -3.64 -4.80 -24.23
CA ASP A 128 -4.11 -4.45 -25.57
C ASP A 128 -5.36 -3.57 -25.52
N THR A 129 -5.19 -2.31 -25.06
CA THR A 129 -6.29 -1.33 -24.99
C THR A 129 -6.90 -1.10 -26.38
N LYS A 130 -8.20 -0.92 -26.41
CA LYS A 130 -8.98 -0.60 -27.63
C LYS A 130 -9.41 0.86 -27.69
N VAL A 131 -9.07 1.67 -26.67
CA VAL A 131 -9.42 3.09 -26.61
C VAL A 131 -8.55 3.86 -27.61
N ALA A 132 -9.18 4.34 -28.67
CA ALA A 132 -8.50 4.85 -29.86
C ALA A 132 -7.67 6.11 -29.66
N SER A 133 -7.91 6.89 -28.61
CA SER A 133 -7.17 8.14 -28.34
C SER A 133 -5.77 7.92 -27.72
N PHE A 134 -5.51 6.75 -27.14
CA PHE A 134 -4.19 6.42 -26.58
C PHE A 134 -3.24 5.91 -27.66
N THR A 135 -2.78 6.84 -28.49
CA THR A 135 -1.90 6.53 -29.62
C THR A 135 -0.47 6.97 -29.38
N ASP A 136 0.41 6.52 -30.25
CA ASP A 136 1.75 7.08 -30.41
C ASP A 136 1.69 8.55 -30.86
N THR A 137 2.84 9.22 -30.89
CA THR A 137 2.93 10.63 -31.29
C THR A 137 2.58 10.88 -32.77
N THR A 138 2.48 9.85 -33.60
CA THR A 138 2.03 9.96 -34.98
C THR A 138 0.51 9.82 -35.12
N GLY A 139 -0.19 9.37 -34.07
CA GLY A 139 -1.62 9.06 -34.11
C GLY A 139 -1.98 7.78 -34.89
N GLN A 140 -0.99 6.99 -35.28
CA GLN A 140 -1.22 5.84 -36.17
C GLN A 140 -1.36 4.50 -35.45
N LYS A 141 -0.70 4.36 -34.30
CA LYS A 141 -0.69 3.11 -33.52
C LYS A 141 -1.17 3.33 -32.11
N ILE A 142 -1.97 2.41 -31.60
CA ILE A 142 -2.28 2.39 -30.17
C ILE A 142 -0.99 2.20 -29.38
N TYR A 143 -0.77 3.05 -28.38
CA TYR A 143 0.43 3.03 -27.55
C TYR A 143 0.30 2.00 -26.42
N SER A 144 0.41 0.74 -26.82
CA SER A 144 0.29 -0.42 -25.92
C SER A 144 1.42 -1.42 -26.14
N LEU A 145 1.64 -2.28 -25.15
CA LEU A 145 2.63 -3.35 -25.21
C LEU A 145 2.42 -4.23 -26.44
N GLN A 146 1.17 -4.56 -26.77
CA GLN A 146 0.83 -5.44 -27.89
C GLN A 146 0.94 -4.77 -29.25
N GLN A 147 0.55 -3.50 -29.39
CA GLN A 147 0.45 -2.86 -30.70
C GLN A 147 1.67 -2.00 -31.08
N TYR A 148 2.40 -1.52 -30.07
CA TYR A 148 3.52 -0.59 -30.30
C TYR A 148 4.91 -1.25 -30.16
N THR A 149 5.02 -2.28 -29.35
CA THR A 149 6.33 -2.91 -29.03
C THR A 149 6.55 -4.23 -29.79
N PRO A 150 7.79 -4.73 -29.88
CA PRO A 150 8.09 -6.04 -30.47
C PRO A 150 7.39 -7.20 -29.76
N PHE A 151 7.11 -7.07 -28.47
CA PHE A 151 6.44 -8.08 -27.64
C PHE A 151 5.07 -8.49 -28.18
N GLY A 152 4.39 -7.62 -28.92
CA GLY A 152 3.09 -7.93 -29.54
C GLY A 152 3.09 -9.16 -30.43
N LYS A 153 4.25 -9.52 -31.01
CA LYS A 153 4.41 -10.73 -31.83
C LYS A 153 4.21 -12.03 -31.05
N THR A 154 4.34 -11.97 -29.74
CA THR A 154 4.18 -13.14 -28.87
C THR A 154 2.73 -13.50 -28.60
N ASN A 155 1.78 -12.60 -28.88
CA ASN A 155 0.37 -12.70 -28.51
C ASN A 155 0.14 -12.99 -27.01
N ARG A 156 1.11 -12.66 -26.16
CA ARG A 156 1.02 -12.84 -24.71
C ARG A 156 0.35 -11.64 -24.05
N ASP A 157 -0.39 -11.91 -22.98
CA ASP A 157 -0.97 -10.90 -22.09
C ASP A 157 -0.39 -11.09 -20.69
N ILE A 158 0.62 -10.27 -20.36
CA ILE A 158 1.34 -10.39 -19.08
C ILE A 158 0.48 -10.05 -17.85
N ILE A 159 -0.55 -9.23 -18.02
CA ILE A 159 -1.50 -8.94 -16.94
C ILE A 159 -2.37 -10.17 -16.66
N MET A 160 -2.87 -10.81 -17.71
CA MET A 160 -3.64 -12.05 -17.59
C MET A 160 -2.78 -13.19 -17.01
N GLU A 161 -1.51 -13.29 -17.44
CA GLU A 161 -0.56 -14.26 -16.88
C GLU A 161 -0.36 -14.05 -15.39
N LEU A 162 -0.17 -12.80 -14.93
CA LEU A 162 -0.06 -12.46 -13.50
C LEU A 162 -1.34 -12.76 -12.73
N LYS A 163 -2.51 -12.37 -13.27
CA LYS A 163 -3.81 -12.67 -12.66
C LYS A 163 -3.98 -14.18 -12.44
N ASN A 164 -3.73 -14.97 -13.47
CA ASN A 164 -3.86 -16.43 -13.40
C ASN A 164 -2.87 -17.05 -12.40
N ALA A 165 -1.62 -16.58 -12.38
CA ALA A 165 -0.62 -17.02 -11.43
C ALA A 165 -1.00 -16.65 -9.98
N CYS A 166 -1.53 -15.45 -9.74
CA CYS A 166 -2.04 -15.02 -8.44
C CYS A 166 -3.21 -15.89 -7.98
N GLN A 167 -4.19 -16.16 -8.86
CA GLN A 167 -5.33 -17.02 -8.56
C GLN A 167 -4.88 -18.44 -8.16
N GLN A 168 -3.96 -19.05 -8.91
CA GLN A 168 -3.40 -20.37 -8.59
C GLN A 168 -2.61 -20.37 -7.28
N ALA A 169 -1.99 -19.26 -6.94
CA ALA A 169 -1.22 -19.11 -5.70
C ALA A 169 -2.07 -18.76 -4.48
N GLY A 170 -3.33 -18.35 -4.66
CA GLY A 170 -4.18 -17.78 -3.60
C GLY A 170 -3.67 -16.42 -3.13
N ILE A 171 -3.24 -15.58 -4.08
CA ILE A 171 -2.80 -14.20 -3.87
C ILE A 171 -3.82 -13.27 -4.53
N HIS A 172 -4.29 -12.26 -3.80
CA HIS A 172 -5.20 -11.25 -4.32
C HIS A 172 -4.52 -10.39 -5.38
N PHE A 173 -5.25 -10.06 -6.46
CA PHE A 173 -4.69 -9.37 -7.60
C PHE A 173 -5.21 -7.94 -7.72
N GLY A 174 -4.30 -6.98 -7.91
CA GLY A 174 -4.58 -5.56 -8.11
C GLY A 174 -3.79 -4.95 -9.26
N LEU A 175 -4.29 -3.82 -9.73
CA LEU A 175 -3.66 -3.03 -10.78
C LEU A 175 -3.38 -1.61 -10.30
N TYR A 176 -2.27 -1.06 -10.76
CA TYR A 176 -1.93 0.36 -10.65
C TYR A 176 -2.27 1.05 -11.97
N TYR A 177 -2.82 2.25 -11.88
CA TYR A 177 -3.11 3.10 -13.03
C TYR A 177 -2.74 4.56 -12.75
N SER A 178 -1.96 5.17 -13.63
CA SER A 178 -1.62 6.59 -13.57
C SER A 178 -2.74 7.45 -14.15
N ILE A 179 -3.24 8.41 -13.35
CA ILE A 179 -4.20 9.43 -13.79
C ILE A 179 -3.54 10.37 -14.81
N ILE A 180 -2.27 10.76 -14.55
CA ILE A 180 -1.50 11.53 -15.55
C ILE A 180 -0.92 10.59 -16.61
N ASP A 181 -0.74 11.15 -17.79
CA ASP A 181 -0.19 10.46 -18.94
C ASP A 181 0.70 11.42 -19.73
N TRP A 182 2.00 11.25 -19.60
CA TRP A 182 2.97 12.14 -20.25
C TRP A 182 2.98 12.00 -21.77
N ASN A 183 2.43 10.91 -22.28
CA ASN A 183 2.31 10.65 -23.70
C ASN A 183 1.07 11.30 -24.31
N HIS A 184 -0.06 11.31 -23.60
CA HIS A 184 -1.34 11.73 -24.13
C HIS A 184 -1.35 13.23 -24.47
N SER A 185 -1.81 13.58 -25.67
CA SER A 185 -1.77 14.94 -26.22
C SER A 185 -2.56 15.96 -25.39
N SER A 186 -3.59 15.50 -24.64
CA SER A 186 -4.43 16.39 -23.82
C SER A 186 -3.74 16.94 -22.58
N GLN A 187 -2.65 16.32 -22.11
CA GLN A 187 -2.06 16.65 -20.81
C GLN A 187 -0.79 17.47 -20.90
N THR A 188 -0.06 17.35 -21.99
CA THR A 188 1.24 17.99 -22.10
C THR A 188 1.39 18.73 -23.40
N VAL A 189 1.94 19.94 -23.29
CA VAL A 189 2.42 20.70 -24.44
C VAL A 189 3.94 20.64 -24.37
N GLU A 190 4.61 20.17 -25.44
CA GLU A 190 6.06 20.18 -25.58
C GLU A 190 6.84 19.54 -24.41
N GLY A 191 6.36 18.38 -23.92
CA GLY A 191 7.04 17.65 -22.86
C GLY A 191 6.82 18.16 -21.42
N ASP A 192 6.10 19.25 -21.25
CA ASP A 192 5.71 19.73 -19.92
C ASP A 192 4.38 19.11 -19.48
N PHE A 193 4.44 17.96 -18.79
CA PHE A 193 3.27 17.25 -18.29
C PHE A 193 2.39 18.06 -17.33
N THR A 194 2.81 19.26 -16.97
CA THR A 194 2.08 20.17 -16.10
C THR A 194 1.17 21.13 -16.85
N LYS A 195 1.25 21.18 -18.18
CA LYS A 195 0.43 22.06 -19.01
C LYS A 195 -0.75 21.32 -19.60
N LEU A 196 -1.92 21.92 -19.50
CA LEU A 196 -3.15 21.45 -20.11
C LEU A 196 -3.23 21.93 -21.57
N ALA A 197 -3.53 21.04 -22.52
CA ALA A 197 -3.71 21.43 -23.93
C ALA A 197 -4.96 22.30 -24.11
N SER A 198 -6.14 21.81 -23.64
CA SER A 198 -7.38 22.55 -23.56
C SER A 198 -8.34 21.88 -22.55
N TRP A 199 -9.43 22.57 -22.19
CA TRP A 199 -10.47 21.98 -21.35
C TRP A 199 -11.25 20.86 -22.05
N GLU A 200 -11.49 21.01 -23.35
CA GLU A 200 -12.15 20.02 -24.17
C GLU A 200 -11.31 18.74 -24.25
N ALA A 201 -10.00 18.89 -24.52
CA ALA A 201 -9.06 17.78 -24.55
C ALA A 201 -8.95 17.08 -23.20
N ARG A 202 -8.99 17.83 -22.09
CA ARG A 202 -9.03 17.26 -20.73
C ARG A 202 -10.31 16.43 -20.51
N THR A 203 -11.45 16.98 -20.89
CA THR A 203 -12.74 16.30 -20.72
C THR A 203 -12.79 15.00 -21.53
N ALA A 204 -12.31 15.04 -22.77
CA ALA A 204 -12.19 13.85 -23.62
C ALA A 204 -11.23 12.83 -22.99
N TYR A 205 -10.06 13.26 -22.53
CA TYR A 205 -9.11 12.36 -21.84
C TYR A 205 -9.73 11.66 -20.63
N ILE A 206 -10.49 12.36 -19.79
CA ILE A 206 -11.12 11.75 -18.61
C ILE A 206 -12.15 10.69 -19.01
N ALA A 207 -12.89 10.93 -20.09
CA ALA A 207 -13.82 9.93 -20.63
C ALA A 207 -13.07 8.69 -21.15
N ASP A 208 -12.00 8.90 -21.92
CA ASP A 208 -11.17 7.83 -22.47
C ASP A 208 -10.39 7.07 -21.39
N MET A 209 -9.89 7.77 -20.36
CA MET A 209 -9.30 7.15 -19.17
C MET A 209 -10.31 6.23 -18.47
N LYS A 210 -11.57 6.67 -18.32
CA LYS A 210 -12.64 5.84 -17.74
C LYS A 210 -12.94 4.62 -18.63
N ALA A 211 -12.88 4.76 -19.96
CA ALA A 211 -13.01 3.62 -20.87
C ALA A 211 -11.87 2.61 -20.67
N GLN A 212 -10.61 3.04 -20.54
CA GLN A 212 -9.49 2.15 -20.22
C GLN A 212 -9.67 1.45 -18.86
N LEU A 213 -10.15 2.17 -17.84
CA LEU A 213 -10.42 1.58 -16.52
C LEU A 213 -11.52 0.53 -16.59
N LYS A 214 -12.55 0.76 -17.42
CA LYS A 214 -13.58 -0.26 -17.69
C LYS A 214 -13.01 -1.50 -18.35
N GLU A 215 -12.15 -1.34 -19.38
CA GLU A 215 -11.45 -2.47 -20.01
C GLU A 215 -10.68 -3.30 -18.97
N LEU A 216 -9.94 -2.63 -18.08
CA LEU A 216 -9.14 -3.30 -17.03
C LEU A 216 -10.02 -4.06 -16.05
N VAL A 217 -11.14 -3.48 -15.62
CA VAL A 217 -12.06 -4.15 -14.68
C VAL A 217 -12.77 -5.32 -15.36
N ASP A 218 -13.31 -5.12 -16.56
CA ASP A 218 -14.07 -6.16 -17.28
C ASP A 218 -13.18 -7.35 -17.67
N THR A 219 -11.91 -7.10 -18.02
CA THR A 219 -10.99 -8.14 -18.51
C THR A 219 -10.28 -8.86 -17.38
N TYR A 220 -9.79 -8.11 -16.42
CA TYR A 220 -8.87 -8.63 -15.39
C TYR A 220 -9.50 -8.77 -14.01
N ASP A 221 -10.67 -8.21 -13.77
CA ASP A 221 -11.41 -8.28 -12.50
C ASP A 221 -10.52 -8.05 -11.26
N PRO A 222 -9.77 -6.92 -11.19
CA PRO A 222 -8.88 -6.66 -10.07
C PRO A 222 -9.65 -6.43 -8.76
N GLU A 223 -9.08 -6.85 -7.63
CA GLU A 223 -9.63 -6.59 -6.28
C GLU A 223 -9.15 -5.24 -5.72
N ILE A 224 -8.03 -4.72 -6.25
CA ILE A 224 -7.46 -3.42 -5.90
C ILE A 224 -7.23 -2.62 -7.18
N MET A 225 -7.66 -1.34 -7.18
CA MET A 225 -7.23 -0.35 -8.16
C MET A 225 -6.43 0.73 -7.45
N TRP A 226 -5.13 0.75 -7.71
CA TRP A 226 -4.17 1.65 -7.10
C TRP A 226 -3.87 2.82 -8.06
N PHE A 227 -4.41 3.99 -7.76
CA PHE A 227 -4.21 5.20 -8.57
C PHE A 227 -2.96 5.96 -8.17
N ASP A 228 -2.45 6.76 -9.10
CA ASP A 228 -1.38 7.72 -8.89
C ASP A 228 -1.49 8.87 -9.90
N GLY A 229 -0.69 9.93 -9.73
CA GLY A 229 -0.71 11.05 -10.67
C GLY A 229 -1.74 12.13 -10.34
N ASP A 230 -2.32 12.13 -9.14
CA ASP A 230 -3.25 13.16 -8.65
C ASP A 230 -2.56 14.46 -8.18
N TRP A 231 -1.23 14.48 -8.05
CA TRP A 231 -0.43 15.59 -7.49
C TRP A 231 -0.08 16.69 -8.48
N THR A 232 -0.70 16.75 -9.65
CA THR A 232 -0.52 17.83 -10.61
C THR A 232 -0.87 19.21 -10.03
N TYR A 233 -1.35 19.22 -8.80
CA TYR A 233 -1.57 20.40 -7.99
C TYR A 233 -0.27 21.01 -7.51
N LYS A 234 0.20 22.11 -8.16
CA LYS A 234 1.21 23.00 -7.58
C LYS A 234 0.52 24.23 -7.01
N LYS A 235 0.80 24.52 -5.72
CA LYS A 235 0.17 25.63 -4.97
C LYS A 235 0.24 26.97 -5.71
N ASP A 236 1.30 27.18 -6.47
CA ASP A 236 1.61 28.44 -7.12
C ASP A 236 1.26 28.47 -8.62
N ASN A 237 0.68 27.40 -9.17
CA ASN A 237 0.23 27.35 -10.55
C ASN A 237 -1.31 27.21 -10.64
N PRO A 238 -2.03 28.31 -10.97
CA PRO A 238 -3.50 28.31 -11.03
C PRO A 238 -4.08 27.33 -12.07
N THR A 239 -3.35 27.09 -13.15
CA THR A 239 -3.76 26.17 -14.23
C THR A 239 -3.73 24.71 -13.74
N LEU A 240 -2.66 24.34 -13.03
CA LEU A 240 -2.51 23.01 -12.48
C LEU A 240 -3.51 22.70 -11.37
N LYS A 241 -3.90 23.73 -10.58
CA LYS A 241 -4.94 23.58 -9.54
C LYS A 241 -6.29 23.13 -10.12
N LYS A 242 -6.53 23.37 -11.39
CA LYS A 242 -7.79 23.04 -12.07
C LYS A 242 -7.71 21.75 -12.88
N TRP A 243 -6.50 21.21 -13.12
CA TRP A 243 -6.37 20.04 -13.98
C TRP A 243 -7.01 18.80 -13.35
N TRP A 244 -6.76 18.56 -12.07
CA TRP A 244 -7.40 17.49 -11.30
C TRP A 244 -7.91 18.04 -9.98
N THR A 245 -9.21 17.87 -9.74
CA THR A 245 -9.90 18.46 -8.60
C THR A 245 -10.42 17.39 -7.65
N LYS A 246 -10.86 17.81 -6.47
CA LYS A 246 -11.57 16.92 -5.54
C LYS A 246 -12.79 16.28 -6.18
N GLN A 247 -13.54 17.04 -7.01
CA GLN A 247 -14.72 16.50 -7.70
C GLN A 247 -14.34 15.40 -8.69
N ASP A 248 -13.26 15.61 -9.47
CA ASP A 248 -12.77 14.57 -10.40
C ASP A 248 -12.39 13.29 -9.64
N GLY A 249 -11.73 13.44 -8.49
CA GLY A 249 -11.39 12.30 -7.63
C GLY A 249 -12.61 11.59 -7.06
N GLN A 250 -13.66 12.33 -6.65
CA GLN A 250 -14.92 11.76 -6.22
C GLN A 250 -15.62 11.01 -7.35
N ASP A 251 -15.69 11.62 -8.53
CA ASP A 251 -16.30 11.02 -9.72
C ASP A 251 -15.56 9.76 -10.18
N LEU A 252 -14.23 9.77 -10.11
CA LEU A 252 -13.40 8.60 -10.40
C LEU A 252 -13.66 7.48 -9.39
N TYR A 253 -13.67 7.79 -8.09
CA TYR A 253 -13.96 6.81 -7.05
C TYR A 253 -15.35 6.18 -7.22
N GLN A 254 -16.38 6.99 -7.43
CA GLN A 254 -17.74 6.51 -7.67
C GLN A 254 -17.84 5.68 -8.94
N TYR A 255 -17.14 6.09 -10.01
CA TYR A 255 -17.07 5.33 -11.24
C TYR A 255 -16.47 3.92 -11.01
N MET A 256 -15.35 3.83 -10.28
CA MET A 256 -14.75 2.52 -9.95
C MET A 256 -15.72 1.63 -9.16
N LYS A 257 -16.41 2.21 -8.16
CA LYS A 257 -17.42 1.47 -7.37
C LYS A 257 -18.64 1.07 -8.20
N SER A 258 -18.98 1.80 -9.26
CA SER A 258 -20.06 1.41 -10.19
C SER A 258 -19.66 0.27 -11.11
N LEU A 259 -18.38 0.13 -11.45
CA LEU A 259 -17.87 -0.99 -12.24
C LEU A 259 -17.76 -2.28 -11.39
N LYS A 260 -17.29 -2.14 -10.15
CA LYS A 260 -17.14 -3.25 -9.20
C LYS A 260 -17.29 -2.70 -7.77
N SER A 261 -18.40 -3.03 -7.12
CA SER A 261 -18.79 -2.43 -5.84
C SER A 261 -17.84 -2.71 -4.68
N ASP A 262 -17.17 -3.86 -4.71
CA ASP A 262 -16.23 -4.34 -3.69
C ASP A 262 -14.75 -4.01 -3.98
N ILE A 263 -14.44 -3.41 -5.14
CA ILE A 263 -13.06 -3.02 -5.48
C ILE A 263 -12.49 -2.06 -4.45
N ILE A 264 -11.26 -2.31 -4.03
CA ILE A 264 -10.54 -1.45 -3.08
C ILE A 264 -9.77 -0.39 -3.86
N VAL A 265 -9.91 0.87 -3.48
CA VAL A 265 -9.32 2.03 -4.17
C VAL A 265 -8.52 2.87 -3.18
N ASN A 266 -7.27 3.21 -3.51
CA ASN A 266 -6.44 4.05 -2.67
C ASN A 266 -6.85 5.54 -2.69
N GLU A 267 -6.31 6.34 -1.76
CA GLU A 267 -6.61 7.78 -1.66
C GLU A 267 -6.12 8.62 -2.84
N ARG A 268 -5.23 8.06 -3.68
CA ARG A 268 -4.63 8.80 -4.81
C ARG A 268 -5.57 9.01 -5.99
N VAL A 269 -6.84 8.79 -5.82
CA VAL A 269 -7.87 9.39 -6.70
C VAL A 269 -7.91 10.92 -6.55
N CYS A 270 -7.63 11.45 -5.36
CA CYS A 270 -7.28 12.84 -5.05
C CYS A 270 -6.87 12.93 -3.57
N ARG A 271 -5.56 12.83 -3.29
CA ARG A 271 -5.01 12.80 -1.92
C ARG A 271 -5.34 14.07 -1.11
N SER A 272 -5.23 13.97 0.20
CA SER A 272 -5.51 15.06 1.16
C SER A 272 -6.97 15.47 1.31
N PHE A 273 -7.92 14.78 0.67
CA PHE A 273 -9.35 15.04 0.80
C PHE A 273 -10.13 13.90 1.47
N GLY A 274 -9.44 12.88 1.98
CA GLY A 274 -10.06 11.74 2.64
C GLY A 274 -10.89 10.84 1.70
N LEU A 275 -10.60 10.89 0.39
CA LEU A 275 -11.19 10.03 -0.63
C LEU A 275 -10.51 8.65 -0.65
N GLY A 276 -11.09 7.72 -1.41
CA GLY A 276 -10.60 6.34 -1.47
C GLY A 276 -10.85 5.55 -0.19
N ASP A 277 -10.47 4.30 -0.18
CA ASP A 277 -10.72 3.37 0.91
C ASP A 277 -9.56 3.35 1.93
N PHE A 278 -8.33 3.68 1.52
CA PHE A 278 -7.15 3.68 2.38
C PHE A 278 -6.14 4.78 2.00
N GLU A 279 -5.34 5.23 2.99
CA GLU A 279 -4.27 6.23 2.82
C GLU A 279 -2.96 5.57 2.38
N CYS A 280 -2.15 6.28 1.57
CA CYS A 280 -0.93 5.75 0.97
C CYS A 280 0.31 6.61 1.26
N PRO A 281 0.86 6.64 2.48
CA PRO A 281 2.18 7.23 2.69
C PRO A 281 3.23 6.51 1.84
N GLU A 282 4.07 7.28 1.16
CA GLU A 282 5.08 6.77 0.26
C GLU A 282 6.46 6.83 0.89
N GLN A 283 7.19 5.71 0.89
CA GLN A 283 8.54 5.56 1.44
C GLN A 283 8.69 6.15 2.86
N SER A 284 7.59 6.20 3.58
CA SER A 284 7.51 6.74 4.93
C SER A 284 6.52 5.96 5.78
N ILE A 285 6.83 5.80 7.05
CA ILE A 285 5.95 5.13 8.01
C ILE A 285 5.47 6.18 9.01
N PRO A 286 4.17 6.46 9.12
CA PRO A 286 3.63 7.43 10.06
C PRO A 286 4.14 7.19 11.48
N GLU A 287 4.36 8.26 12.24
CA GLU A 287 4.83 8.13 13.63
C GLU A 287 3.85 7.34 14.50
N LYS A 288 2.55 7.55 14.28
CA LYS A 288 1.43 6.87 14.96
C LYS A 288 0.56 6.15 13.95
N ALA A 289 -0.26 5.20 14.42
CA ALA A 289 -1.33 4.63 13.63
C ALA A 289 -2.25 5.72 13.10
N LEU A 290 -2.69 5.59 11.84
CA LEU A 290 -3.66 6.50 11.25
C LEU A 290 -5.08 6.15 11.70
N SER A 291 -6.01 7.06 11.50
CA SER A 291 -7.43 6.89 11.87
C SER A 291 -8.26 6.20 10.79
N ARG A 292 -7.66 5.96 9.62
CA ARG A 292 -8.23 5.24 8.47
C ARG A 292 -7.33 4.06 8.11
N PRO A 293 -7.82 3.06 7.34
CA PRO A 293 -6.97 2.05 6.72
C PRO A 293 -5.81 2.71 5.96
N TRP A 294 -4.64 2.13 6.02
CA TRP A 294 -3.47 2.71 5.36
C TRP A 294 -2.45 1.65 4.93
N GLU A 295 -1.72 1.98 3.89
CA GLU A 295 -0.69 1.15 3.30
C GLU A 295 0.52 2.02 2.98
N THR A 296 1.71 1.66 3.44
CA THR A 296 2.92 2.30 2.92
C THR A 296 3.50 1.49 1.77
N CYS A 297 3.78 2.15 0.65
CA CYS A 297 4.54 1.56 -0.42
C CYS A 297 6.02 1.91 -0.28
N GLN A 298 6.89 0.92 -0.50
CA GLN A 298 8.33 1.00 -0.24
C GLN A 298 9.14 0.32 -1.34
N THR A 299 10.27 0.92 -1.72
CA THR A 299 11.24 0.31 -2.62
C THR A 299 12.22 -0.59 -1.86
N MET A 300 12.83 -1.58 -2.55
CA MET A 300 13.93 -2.38 -2.00
C MET A 300 15.30 -1.71 -2.17
N ASN A 301 15.33 -0.65 -2.97
CA ASN A 301 16.47 0.21 -3.27
C ASN A 301 15.95 1.63 -3.51
N ASN A 302 16.68 2.50 -4.17
CA ASN A 302 16.27 3.89 -4.41
C ASN A 302 15.54 4.08 -5.76
N ALA A 303 14.79 3.07 -6.25
CA ALA A 303 14.06 3.14 -7.51
C ALA A 303 12.77 2.32 -7.46
N TRP A 304 11.69 2.78 -8.10
CA TRP A 304 10.46 2.02 -8.31
C TRP A 304 10.63 1.09 -9.53
N GLY A 305 10.79 1.65 -10.72
CA GLY A 305 11.19 0.92 -11.91
C GLY A 305 12.67 0.52 -11.90
N TYR A 306 13.02 -0.42 -12.77
CA TYR A 306 14.42 -0.86 -12.87
C TYR A 306 15.38 0.30 -13.18
N LYS A 307 16.42 0.42 -12.35
CA LYS A 307 17.51 1.38 -12.54
C LYS A 307 18.84 0.67 -12.35
N LYS A 308 19.68 0.66 -13.40
CA LYS A 308 20.96 -0.06 -13.41
C LYS A 308 21.87 0.35 -12.25
N ASP A 309 21.99 1.64 -11.98
CA ASP A 309 22.84 2.16 -10.91
C ASP A 309 22.38 1.76 -9.51
N CYS A 310 21.10 1.42 -9.36
CA CYS A 310 20.53 1.00 -8.08
C CYS A 310 20.69 -0.50 -7.80
N GLU A 311 21.24 -1.31 -8.73
CA GLU A 311 21.46 -2.75 -8.48
C GLU A 311 22.41 -3.04 -7.31
N LYS A 312 23.30 -2.11 -6.98
CA LYS A 312 24.24 -2.21 -5.85
C LYS A 312 23.73 -1.58 -4.55
N SER A 313 22.58 -0.91 -4.58
CA SER A 313 22.07 -0.09 -3.48
C SER A 313 20.86 -0.70 -2.74
N TYR A 314 20.70 -2.01 -2.81
CA TYR A 314 19.62 -2.70 -2.09
C TYR A 314 19.78 -2.58 -0.58
N TYR A 315 18.67 -2.28 0.09
CA TYR A 315 18.60 -2.37 1.55
C TYR A 315 18.87 -3.83 2.00
N ASN A 316 19.21 -4.00 3.26
CA ASN A 316 19.41 -5.36 3.77
C ASN A 316 18.07 -5.97 4.23
N VAL A 317 18.00 -7.30 4.23
CA VAL A 317 16.82 -8.07 4.64
C VAL A 317 16.31 -7.69 6.03
N ARG A 318 17.23 -7.43 6.97
CA ARG A 318 16.88 -7.02 8.34
C ARG A 318 16.08 -5.72 8.35
N TYR A 319 16.49 -4.74 7.54
CA TYR A 319 15.81 -3.45 7.42
C TYR A 319 14.37 -3.66 6.93
N MET A 320 14.17 -4.43 5.85
CA MET A 320 12.85 -4.70 5.29
C MET A 320 11.93 -5.43 6.28
N ILE A 321 12.45 -6.41 7.04
CA ILE A 321 11.69 -7.09 8.09
C ILE A 321 11.29 -6.12 9.20
N GLN A 322 12.20 -5.24 9.63
CA GLN A 322 11.92 -4.28 10.69
C GLN A 322 10.91 -3.22 10.25
N ASP A 323 10.90 -2.81 8.98
CA ASP A 323 9.89 -1.93 8.40
C ASP A 323 8.51 -2.61 8.36
N LEU A 324 8.42 -3.85 7.88
CA LEU A 324 7.18 -4.63 7.90
C LEU A 324 6.60 -4.71 9.33
N VAL A 325 7.45 -4.99 10.32
CA VAL A 325 7.03 -5.03 11.74
C VAL A 325 6.62 -3.64 12.26
N GLU A 326 7.35 -2.59 11.87
CA GLU A 326 6.99 -1.20 12.24
C GLU A 326 5.60 -0.85 11.71
N VAL A 327 5.32 -1.16 10.44
CA VAL A 327 4.03 -0.93 9.77
C VAL A 327 2.92 -1.74 10.46
N ALA A 328 3.09 -3.04 10.64
CA ALA A 328 2.10 -3.90 11.30
C ALA A 328 1.84 -3.46 12.76
N SER A 329 2.88 -2.98 13.48
CA SER A 329 2.72 -2.47 14.84
C SER A 329 1.86 -1.21 14.95
N LYS A 330 1.59 -0.56 13.82
CA LYS A 330 0.72 0.62 13.68
C LYS A 330 -0.56 0.33 12.91
N ASP A 331 -0.86 -0.95 12.72
CA ASP A 331 -2.06 -1.44 12.03
C ASP A 331 -2.12 -1.08 10.53
N GLY A 332 -0.98 -0.92 9.89
CA GLY A 332 -0.87 -0.64 8.46
C GLY A 332 -0.54 -1.86 7.63
N ASN A 333 -0.67 -1.71 6.31
CA ASN A 333 -0.22 -2.65 5.30
C ASN A 333 1.11 -2.21 4.69
N TYR A 334 1.93 -3.17 4.28
CA TYR A 334 3.23 -2.94 3.66
C TYR A 334 3.24 -3.47 2.23
N LEU A 335 3.33 -2.57 1.25
CA LEU A 335 3.40 -2.87 -0.18
C LEU A 335 4.84 -2.70 -0.65
N LEU A 336 5.57 -3.81 -0.81
CA LEU A 336 7.00 -3.81 -1.10
C LEU A 336 7.26 -4.01 -2.59
N ASN A 337 7.97 -3.07 -3.21
CA ASN A 337 8.16 -2.97 -4.65
C ASN A 337 9.30 -3.85 -5.18
N ILE A 338 9.08 -4.41 -6.36
CA ILE A 338 10.10 -4.89 -7.26
C ILE A 338 10.06 -4.13 -8.59
N GLY A 339 11.23 -3.91 -9.23
CA GLY A 339 11.36 -3.39 -10.58
C GLY A 339 12.06 -4.43 -11.45
N PRO A 340 11.32 -5.24 -12.24
CA PRO A 340 11.93 -6.18 -13.19
C PRO A 340 12.77 -5.47 -14.24
N LYS A 341 13.79 -6.16 -14.78
CA LYS A 341 14.64 -5.70 -15.89
C LYS A 341 13.83 -5.60 -17.18
N GLY A 342 14.34 -4.87 -18.17
CA GLY A 342 13.67 -4.66 -19.44
C GLY A 342 13.33 -5.95 -20.22
N ASP A 343 14.04 -7.04 -19.99
CA ASP A 343 13.72 -8.36 -20.55
C ASP A 343 12.64 -9.13 -19.75
N GLY A 344 12.13 -8.54 -18.66
CA GLY A 344 11.12 -9.13 -17.79
C GLY A 344 11.66 -9.90 -16.58
N THR A 345 12.97 -10.13 -16.50
CA THR A 345 13.55 -10.93 -15.41
C THR A 345 13.61 -10.15 -14.10
N MET A 346 13.40 -10.83 -12.98
CA MET A 346 13.63 -10.26 -11.65
C MET A 346 15.12 -10.00 -11.40
N THR A 347 15.44 -8.94 -10.66
CA THR A 347 16.81 -8.67 -10.23
C THR A 347 17.28 -9.65 -9.13
N ALA A 348 18.58 -9.90 -9.07
CA ALA A 348 19.16 -10.75 -8.01
C ALA A 348 18.95 -10.16 -6.61
N GLY A 349 18.97 -8.82 -6.49
CA GLY A 349 18.70 -8.11 -5.23
C GLY A 349 17.28 -8.35 -4.71
N SER A 350 16.27 -8.23 -5.58
CA SER A 350 14.87 -8.51 -5.22
C SER A 350 14.68 -9.97 -4.78
N ARG A 351 15.20 -10.94 -5.54
CA ARG A 351 15.14 -12.36 -5.17
C ARG A 351 15.76 -12.63 -3.80
N LYS A 352 16.94 -12.04 -3.51
CA LYS A 352 17.64 -12.18 -2.22
C LYS A 352 16.79 -11.64 -1.06
N ILE A 353 16.22 -10.45 -1.21
CA ILE A 353 15.40 -9.81 -0.16
C ILE A 353 14.13 -10.63 0.07
N LEU A 354 13.38 -10.97 -0.97
CA LEU A 354 12.15 -11.77 -0.87
C LEU A 354 12.39 -13.12 -0.19
N LYS A 355 13.47 -13.82 -0.57
CA LYS A 355 13.86 -15.07 0.09
C LYS A 355 14.15 -14.86 1.58
N GLY A 356 14.87 -13.78 1.91
CA GLY A 356 15.20 -13.46 3.30
C GLY A 356 13.99 -13.14 4.16
N ILE A 357 13.06 -12.34 3.62
CA ILE A 357 11.79 -12.04 4.30
C ILE A 357 10.97 -13.32 4.46
N GLY A 358 10.85 -14.15 3.43
CA GLY A 358 10.13 -15.42 3.48
C GLY A 358 10.65 -16.37 4.56
N ASN A 359 11.96 -16.48 4.71
CA ASN A 359 12.57 -17.28 5.79
C ASN A 359 12.15 -16.77 7.19
N TRP A 360 11.96 -15.47 7.36
CA TRP A 360 11.47 -14.89 8.60
C TRP A 360 9.95 -15.10 8.76
N MET A 361 9.17 -14.82 7.72
CA MET A 361 7.70 -14.95 7.72
C MET A 361 7.25 -16.39 8.00
N ASN A 362 7.95 -17.39 7.48
CA ASN A 362 7.66 -18.82 7.75
C ASN A 362 7.72 -19.17 9.24
N ARG A 363 8.47 -18.41 10.05
CA ARG A 363 8.63 -18.64 11.49
C ARG A 363 7.77 -17.72 12.36
N TYR A 364 7.44 -16.54 11.82
CA TYR A 364 6.89 -15.46 12.62
C TYR A 364 5.64 -14.81 12.00
N GLY A 365 5.16 -15.29 10.85
CA GLY A 365 4.02 -14.71 10.12
C GLY A 365 2.75 -14.55 10.96
N ASP A 366 2.51 -15.43 11.94
CA ASP A 366 1.39 -15.29 12.88
C ASP A 366 1.40 -14.00 13.69
N SER A 367 2.57 -13.37 13.83
CA SER A 367 2.72 -12.08 14.50
C SER A 367 2.47 -10.88 13.58
N ILE A 368 2.17 -11.13 12.30
CA ILE A 368 1.89 -10.12 11.27
C ILE A 368 0.44 -10.25 10.78
N TYR A 369 0.07 -11.42 10.23
CA TYR A 369 -1.24 -11.63 9.63
C TYR A 369 -2.37 -11.61 10.67
N GLY A 370 -3.46 -10.91 10.33
CA GLY A 370 -4.63 -10.80 11.18
C GLY A 370 -4.31 -10.15 12.52
N THR A 371 -3.24 -9.34 12.60
CA THR A 371 -2.93 -8.60 13.82
C THR A 371 -3.48 -7.18 13.74
N SER A 372 -3.87 -6.65 14.88
CA SER A 372 -4.03 -5.21 15.10
C SER A 372 -2.71 -4.62 15.59
N GLY A 373 -2.58 -3.30 15.53
CA GLY A 373 -1.41 -2.57 16.01
C GLY A 373 -1.15 -2.73 17.51
N THR A 374 -0.13 -2.04 18.00
CA THR A 374 0.27 -2.10 19.40
C THR A 374 -0.86 -1.67 20.34
N PRO A 375 -1.17 -2.45 21.41
CA PRO A 375 -2.14 -2.05 22.43
C PRO A 375 -1.55 -1.04 23.44
N PHE A 376 -0.32 -0.58 23.25
CA PHE A 376 0.38 0.28 24.19
C PHE A 376 0.73 1.65 23.60
N ALA A 377 0.44 2.71 24.33
CA ALA A 377 0.66 4.09 23.90
C ALA A 377 2.14 4.46 23.59
N LYS A 378 3.10 3.76 24.21
CA LYS A 378 4.53 4.03 24.00
C LYS A 378 5.24 2.80 23.47
N LYS A 379 5.97 2.95 22.36
CA LYS A 379 6.84 1.92 21.81
C LYS A 379 8.01 1.62 22.76
N PRO A 380 8.42 0.34 22.91
CA PRO A 380 9.58 0.00 23.71
C PRO A 380 10.87 0.31 22.94
N SER A 381 11.96 0.57 23.68
CA SER A 381 13.28 0.84 23.09
C SER A 381 13.91 -0.38 22.40
N TRP A 382 13.47 -1.57 22.75
CA TRP A 382 14.01 -2.83 22.23
C TRP A 382 13.28 -3.36 20.98
N GLY A 383 12.09 -2.80 20.61
CA GLY A 383 11.35 -3.31 19.43
C GLY A 383 9.93 -2.78 19.30
N ARG A 384 8.99 -3.65 18.97
CA ARG A 384 7.58 -3.33 18.69
C ARG A 384 6.64 -4.36 19.29
N TYR A 385 5.33 -4.06 19.22
CA TYR A 385 4.28 -4.99 19.56
C TYR A 385 3.24 -5.05 18.43
N THR A 386 2.73 -6.24 18.19
CA THR A 386 1.48 -6.50 17.48
C THR A 386 0.56 -7.31 18.38
N ARG A 387 -0.73 -7.39 18.06
CA ARG A 387 -1.70 -8.13 18.86
C ARG A 387 -2.63 -8.92 17.96
N LYS A 388 -2.92 -10.15 18.36
CA LYS A 388 -3.97 -10.99 17.78
C LYS A 388 -4.73 -11.67 18.91
N ASP A 389 -6.04 -11.44 18.99
CA ASP A 389 -6.90 -11.96 20.05
C ASP A 389 -6.36 -11.66 21.46
N ASN A 390 -6.08 -12.70 22.22
CA ASN A 390 -5.51 -12.63 23.56
C ASN A 390 -3.97 -12.80 23.58
N VAL A 391 -3.32 -12.71 22.42
CA VAL A 391 -1.85 -12.81 22.31
C VAL A 391 -1.26 -11.46 21.94
N ILE A 392 -0.26 -11.02 22.71
CA ILE A 392 0.61 -9.90 22.36
C ILE A 392 1.95 -10.45 21.91
N TYR A 393 2.34 -10.09 20.71
CA TYR A 393 3.64 -10.43 20.14
C TYR A 393 4.63 -9.31 20.43
N ALA A 394 5.70 -9.64 21.13
CA ALA A 394 6.83 -8.75 21.39
C ALA A 394 7.93 -9.03 20.35
N HIS A 395 8.09 -8.11 19.41
CA HIS A 395 9.10 -8.12 18.37
C HIS A 395 10.41 -7.55 18.91
N VAL A 396 11.38 -8.41 19.20
CA VAL A 396 12.64 -8.05 19.86
C VAL A 396 13.75 -7.79 18.84
N MET A 397 13.87 -6.55 18.42
CA MET A 397 14.88 -6.10 17.45
C MET A 397 16.25 -5.85 18.13
N LYS A 398 16.26 -5.33 19.36
CA LYS A 398 17.45 -5.14 20.18
C LYS A 398 17.44 -6.14 21.34
N TRP A 399 18.39 -7.07 21.34
CA TRP A 399 18.47 -8.13 22.36
C TRP A 399 18.96 -7.56 23.69
N PRO A 400 18.31 -7.85 24.83
CA PRO A 400 18.72 -7.35 26.14
C PRO A 400 20.02 -8.05 26.58
N LYS A 401 21.01 -7.26 27.02
CA LYS A 401 22.34 -7.74 27.45
C LYS A 401 22.28 -8.57 28.75
N ASP A 402 21.34 -8.24 29.63
CA ASP A 402 21.13 -8.89 30.94
C ASP A 402 20.18 -10.12 30.83
N GLN A 403 19.85 -10.55 29.61
CA GLN A 403 18.92 -11.64 29.34
C GLN A 403 17.53 -11.46 29.98
N LYS A 404 17.11 -10.21 30.26
CA LYS A 404 15.81 -9.89 30.80
C LYS A 404 15.05 -8.96 29.87
N LEU A 405 13.95 -9.46 29.29
CA LEU A 405 13.03 -8.61 28.54
C LEU A 405 11.92 -8.12 29.46
N VAL A 406 11.82 -6.81 29.61
CA VAL A 406 10.73 -6.19 30.35
C VAL A 406 9.68 -5.71 29.35
N THR A 407 8.50 -6.34 29.36
CA THR A 407 7.35 -5.93 28.56
C THR A 407 6.28 -5.30 29.45
N LYS A 408 5.37 -4.54 28.81
CA LYS A 408 4.14 -4.10 29.50
C LYS A 408 3.19 -5.27 29.64
N LYS A 409 2.47 -5.33 30.76
CA LYS A 409 1.34 -6.25 30.96
C LYS A 409 0.09 -5.63 30.38
N TYR A 410 -0.71 -6.42 29.67
CA TYR A 410 -2.00 -5.98 29.16
C TYR A 410 -2.95 -5.76 30.34
N ALA A 411 -3.56 -4.58 30.41
CA ALA A 411 -4.38 -4.19 31.56
C ALA A 411 -5.55 -5.14 31.78
N GLY A 412 -5.83 -5.48 33.07
CA GLY A 412 -6.95 -6.34 33.45
C GLY A 412 -6.81 -7.82 33.10
N LYS A 413 -5.75 -8.23 32.39
CA LYS A 413 -5.57 -9.62 31.94
C LYS A 413 -4.48 -10.35 32.73
N LYS A 414 -4.69 -11.66 32.97
CA LYS A 414 -3.70 -12.54 33.59
C LYS A 414 -2.88 -13.25 32.51
N VAL A 415 -1.55 -13.25 32.66
CA VAL A 415 -0.67 -13.97 31.72
C VAL A 415 -0.86 -15.46 31.90
N LYS A 416 -1.18 -16.15 30.81
CA LYS A 416 -1.39 -17.61 30.75
C LYS A 416 -0.08 -18.33 30.37
N LYS A 417 0.63 -17.81 29.34
CA LYS A 417 1.81 -18.46 28.76
C LYS A 417 2.72 -17.44 28.12
N VAL A 418 4.03 -17.64 28.21
CA VAL A 418 5.05 -16.91 27.44
C VAL A 418 5.93 -17.90 26.70
N TYR A 419 6.16 -17.67 25.39
CA TYR A 419 6.92 -18.60 24.56
C TYR A 419 7.59 -17.91 23.36
N LEU A 420 8.64 -18.54 22.83
CA LEU A 420 9.22 -18.15 21.53
C LEU A 420 8.26 -18.57 20.41
N LEU A 421 7.85 -17.63 19.55
CA LEU A 421 6.87 -17.90 18.50
C LEU A 421 7.36 -18.97 17.52
N GLN A 422 8.64 -18.88 17.09
CA GLN A 422 9.23 -19.76 16.07
C GLN A 422 9.14 -21.28 16.35
N ASN A 423 9.04 -21.70 17.61
CA ASN A 423 9.08 -23.13 17.97
C ASN A 423 8.25 -23.50 19.21
N GLY A 424 7.47 -22.54 19.75
CA GLY A 424 6.61 -22.75 20.89
C GLY A 424 7.31 -22.96 22.24
N LYS A 425 8.66 -22.86 22.30
CA LYS A 425 9.44 -23.08 23.55
C LYS A 425 9.00 -22.12 24.63
N LYS A 426 8.52 -22.66 25.76
CA LYS A 426 8.10 -21.88 26.93
C LYS A 426 9.28 -21.13 27.53
N LEU A 427 9.03 -19.90 27.97
CA LEU A 427 10.00 -19.04 28.65
C LEU A 427 9.57 -18.83 30.10
N LYS A 428 10.54 -18.82 31.02
CA LYS A 428 10.29 -18.43 32.42
C LYS A 428 9.98 -16.93 32.47
N TYR A 429 8.96 -16.55 33.24
CA TYR A 429 8.55 -15.15 33.40
C TYR A 429 8.05 -14.86 34.81
N ASN A 430 8.09 -13.59 35.18
CA ASN A 430 7.41 -13.06 36.35
C ASN A 430 6.48 -11.91 35.92
N ALA A 431 5.20 -11.99 36.27
CA ALA A 431 4.20 -10.98 35.96
C ALA A 431 3.78 -10.23 37.22
N THR A 432 4.40 -9.07 37.46
CA THR A 432 4.18 -8.27 38.67
C THR A 432 3.71 -6.87 38.30
N GLY A 433 2.63 -6.40 38.90
CA GLY A 433 2.06 -5.07 38.65
C GLY A 433 1.72 -4.87 37.16
N LYS A 434 2.30 -3.82 36.56
CA LYS A 434 2.08 -3.47 35.13
C LYS A 434 3.15 -4.04 34.17
N LYS A 435 3.99 -4.98 34.64
CA LYS A 435 5.13 -5.52 33.87
C LYS A 435 5.08 -7.03 33.77
N VAL A 436 5.64 -7.56 32.70
CA VAL A 436 6.02 -8.96 32.54
C VAL A 436 7.53 -9.01 32.29
N ILE A 437 8.27 -9.63 33.20
CA ILE A 437 9.72 -9.80 33.11
C ILE A 437 9.99 -11.21 32.61
N ILE A 438 10.61 -11.34 31.44
CA ILE A 438 10.80 -12.59 30.74
C ILE A 438 12.30 -12.93 30.75
N LYS A 439 12.65 -14.17 31.17
CA LYS A 439 14.03 -14.67 31.05
C LYS A 439 14.27 -15.07 29.59
N MET A 440 15.19 -14.36 28.95
CA MET A 440 15.54 -14.57 27.54
C MET A 440 16.55 -15.71 27.37
N PRO A 441 16.52 -16.41 26.21
CA PRO A 441 17.60 -17.28 25.84
C PRO A 441 18.95 -16.55 25.76
N GLU A 442 20.02 -17.25 26.02
CA GLU A 442 21.38 -16.71 25.94
C GLU A 442 21.69 -16.21 24.52
N LYS A 443 21.40 -17.04 23.53
CA LYS A 443 21.61 -16.69 22.10
C LYS A 443 20.33 -16.13 21.50
N LYS A 444 20.47 -15.01 20.77
CA LYS A 444 19.37 -14.40 20.00
C LYS A 444 18.96 -15.35 18.86
N PRO A 445 17.71 -15.84 18.81
CA PRO A 445 17.26 -16.81 17.81
C PRO A 445 17.24 -16.29 16.37
N ASP A 446 16.90 -15.01 16.19
CA ASP A 446 16.92 -14.34 14.88
C ASP A 446 17.61 -12.99 14.94
N LYS A 447 18.49 -12.71 13.95
CA LYS A 447 19.26 -11.45 13.91
C LYS A 447 18.43 -10.24 13.55
N ALA A 448 17.38 -10.39 12.73
CA ALA A 448 16.51 -9.29 12.32
C ALA A 448 15.52 -8.93 13.41
N ASP A 449 14.69 -9.89 13.79
CA ASP A 449 13.65 -9.74 14.81
C ASP A 449 13.29 -11.10 15.39
N THR A 450 13.30 -11.24 16.71
CA THR A 450 12.85 -12.44 17.42
C THR A 450 11.52 -12.16 18.08
N VAL A 451 10.50 -12.98 17.81
CA VAL A 451 9.16 -12.76 18.36
C VAL A 451 8.90 -13.64 19.58
N ILE A 452 8.47 -12.98 20.64
CA ILE A 452 7.99 -13.61 21.87
C ILE A 452 6.48 -13.39 21.98
N ALA A 453 5.74 -14.48 22.09
CA ALA A 453 4.30 -14.44 22.30
C ALA A 453 3.99 -14.44 23.81
N VAL A 454 3.20 -13.46 24.25
CA VAL A 454 2.63 -13.35 25.59
C VAL A 454 1.13 -13.58 25.48
N GLN A 455 0.69 -14.77 25.88
CA GLN A 455 -0.72 -15.15 25.83
C GLN A 455 -1.41 -14.83 27.16
N TYR A 456 -2.58 -14.25 27.09
CA TYR A 456 -3.43 -13.87 28.21
C TYR A 456 -4.65 -14.79 28.33
N GLN A 457 -5.27 -14.76 29.53
CA GLN A 457 -6.57 -15.43 29.77
C GLN A 457 -7.70 -14.58 29.21
#